data_75b4fe3589bb78476a234988a032b0d0
#
_entry.id   75b4fe3589bb78476a234988a032b0d0
#
_cell.length_a   1.000
_cell.length_b   1.000
_cell.length_c   1.000
_cell.angle_alpha   90.00
_cell.angle_beta   90.00
_cell.angle_gamma   90.00
#
_symmetry.space_group_name_H-M   'P 1'
#
loop_
_entity.id
_entity.type
_entity.pdbx_description
1 polymer ?
#
loop_
_entity_poly.entity_id
_entity_poly.type
_entity_poly.pdbx_seq_one_letter_code
_entity_poly.pdbx_strand_id
1 'polypeptide(L)'
;MKSTTKNNLLTYFTAITIWVLAILIKLKFNGLVFGFDYGLYHPDGALYSTRALDWSGLSETEAATKVSNWYNVHAFKFNTTSPADLLYNSHPLYTEYSTRVLYPLLSVPFVKFFGVPGMLVVPALSLLTLMFLVARIGIMQNKRLITLIVLFFISSSSTVMRWMLSNTTDALLVAIFSAAGFLLVKRLSKSYWYITFGVLILLSGITRISVIFWIAIAAVVWFQKFKIRAVFIIVLSFTIVIPTLLTHQGSSFLAVEGHRPFLEKLVLYPFYLVKVTFYELMQLMVLDRVFFLICILCIYLSFRNFHKESSKLLLFILLAGLLTGALNGNVGVNFRYQLPSLFFICWSLIDNLNFSFSSFKLQVMSRKT
;
A
#
# COMPACT_ATOMS: atom_id res chain seq x y z
N MET A 1 25.20 4.15 27.10
CA MET A 1 24.99 3.30 25.92
C MET A 1 24.05 2.10 26.14
N LYS A 2 24.15 1.31 27.21
CA LYS A 2 23.28 0.11 27.44
C LYS A 2 21.76 0.41 27.48
N SER A 3 21.33 1.54 28.05
CA SER A 3 19.91 1.92 28.16
C SER A 3 19.26 2.23 26.81
N THR A 4 19.98 2.90 25.89
CA THR A 4 19.44 3.25 24.55
C THR A 4 19.22 2.02 23.68
N THR A 5 20.10 1.04 23.74
CA THR A 5 19.96 -0.23 22.99
C THR A 5 18.76 -1.04 23.47
N LYS A 6 18.58 -1.16 24.80
CA LYS A 6 17.42 -1.86 25.40
C LYS A 6 16.09 -1.23 24.96
N ASN A 7 16.00 0.10 24.98
CA ASN A 7 14.79 0.82 24.59
C ASN A 7 14.50 0.71 23.08
N ASN A 8 15.53 0.61 22.22
CA ASN A 8 15.34 0.37 20.80
C ASN A 8 14.79 -1.03 20.54
N LEU A 9 15.34 -2.07 21.19
CA LEU A 9 14.85 -3.44 21.10
C LEU A 9 13.39 -3.54 21.56
N LEU A 10 13.04 -2.87 22.66
CA LEU A 10 11.66 -2.84 23.15
C LEU A 10 10.69 -2.23 22.11
N THR A 11 11.09 -1.17 21.41
CA THR A 11 10.26 -0.56 20.35
C THR A 11 9.99 -1.54 19.20
N TYR A 12 11.02 -2.27 18.74
CA TYR A 12 10.83 -3.28 17.69
C TYR A 12 9.99 -4.46 18.19
N PHE A 13 10.23 -4.93 19.41
CA PHE A 13 9.42 -6.02 20.00
C PHE A 13 7.94 -5.63 20.08
N THR A 14 7.64 -4.42 20.56
CA THR A 14 6.26 -3.91 20.61
C THR A 14 5.65 -3.79 19.21
N ALA A 15 6.39 -3.32 18.21
CA ALA A 15 5.92 -3.27 16.83
C ALA A 15 5.59 -4.67 16.27
N ILE A 16 6.43 -5.67 16.55
CA ILE A 16 6.16 -7.08 16.19
C ILE A 16 4.92 -7.60 16.91
N THR A 17 4.76 -7.30 18.20
CA THR A 17 3.57 -7.69 18.97
C THR A 17 2.30 -7.09 18.38
N ILE A 18 2.31 -5.80 18.04
CA ILE A 18 1.18 -5.14 17.35
C ILE A 18 0.87 -5.84 16.02
N TRP A 19 1.90 -6.18 15.23
CA TRP A 19 1.75 -6.91 13.97
C TRP A 19 1.12 -8.29 14.17
N VAL A 20 1.60 -9.09 15.13
CA VAL A 20 1.02 -10.40 15.44
C VAL A 20 -0.45 -10.26 15.84
N LEU A 21 -0.76 -9.34 16.76
CA LEU A 21 -2.13 -9.10 17.22
C LEU A 21 -3.05 -8.67 16.07
N ALA A 22 -2.59 -7.79 15.19
CA ALA A 22 -3.36 -7.34 14.04
C ALA A 22 -3.70 -8.50 13.08
N ILE A 23 -2.74 -9.40 12.82
CA ILE A 23 -2.97 -10.60 12.02
C ILE A 23 -3.94 -11.54 12.71
N LEU A 24 -3.75 -11.84 14.00
CA LEU A 24 -4.62 -12.74 14.75
C LEU A 24 -6.07 -12.23 14.82
N ILE A 25 -6.25 -10.93 15.04
CA ILE A 25 -7.57 -10.27 15.03
C ILE A 25 -8.19 -10.41 13.64
N LYS A 26 -7.42 -10.12 12.57
CA LYS A 26 -7.94 -10.23 11.20
C LYS A 26 -8.30 -11.67 10.83
N LEU A 27 -7.51 -12.65 11.22
CA LEU A 27 -7.80 -14.08 10.98
C LEU A 27 -9.04 -14.54 11.74
N LYS A 28 -9.19 -14.12 13.01
CA LYS A 28 -10.32 -14.51 13.85
C LYS A 28 -11.65 -13.90 13.38
N PHE A 29 -11.61 -12.63 12.97
CA PHE A 29 -12.81 -11.86 12.63
C PHE A 29 -12.99 -11.67 11.14
N ASN A 30 -12.40 -12.54 10.33
CA ASN A 30 -12.41 -12.49 8.87
C ASN A 30 -13.79 -12.11 8.30
N GLY A 31 -13.92 -10.89 7.79
CA GLY A 31 -15.16 -10.35 7.24
C GLY A 31 -16.19 -9.82 8.25
N LEU A 32 -16.28 -10.36 9.45
CA LEU A 32 -17.33 -10.00 10.44
C LEU A 32 -17.15 -8.60 11.06
N VAL A 33 -15.89 -8.18 11.32
CA VAL A 33 -15.61 -6.88 11.96
C VAL A 33 -15.64 -5.73 10.94
N PHE A 34 -15.44 -6.03 9.66
CA PHE A 34 -15.18 -5.00 8.65
C PHE A 34 -16.26 -4.87 7.58
N GLY A 35 -17.35 -5.62 7.70
CA GLY A 35 -18.56 -5.45 6.88
C GLY A 35 -18.37 -5.63 5.37
N PHE A 36 -17.39 -6.43 4.93
CA PHE A 36 -17.10 -6.66 3.52
C PHE A 36 -17.10 -8.14 3.16
N ASP A 37 -17.73 -8.45 2.03
CA ASP A 37 -18.00 -9.82 1.57
C ASP A 37 -16.77 -10.64 1.20
N TYR A 38 -15.60 -10.00 0.98
CA TYR A 38 -14.42 -10.70 0.43
C TYR A 38 -13.38 -11.13 1.47
N GLY A 39 -13.47 -10.67 2.71
CA GLY A 39 -12.54 -11.08 3.78
C GLY A 39 -11.06 -10.92 3.43
N LEU A 40 -10.30 -12.02 3.57
CA LEU A 40 -8.87 -12.11 3.23
C LEU A 40 -8.61 -12.39 1.74
N TYR A 41 -9.58 -12.99 1.06
CA TYR A 41 -9.45 -13.48 -0.31
C TYR A 41 -10.22 -12.59 -1.27
N HIS A 42 -9.51 -11.64 -1.87
CA HIS A 42 -10.06 -10.72 -2.86
C HIS A 42 -10.21 -11.42 -4.22
N PRO A 43 -11.20 -11.06 -5.06
CA PRO A 43 -11.36 -11.62 -6.42
C PRO A 43 -10.08 -11.58 -7.26
N ASP A 44 -9.37 -10.44 -7.27
CA ASP A 44 -8.09 -10.29 -7.97
C ASP A 44 -7.07 -11.35 -7.50
N GLY A 45 -7.14 -11.73 -6.24
CA GLY A 45 -6.24 -12.70 -5.62
C GLY A 45 -6.43 -14.12 -6.17
N ALA A 46 -7.57 -14.46 -6.77
CA ALA A 46 -7.79 -15.76 -7.39
C ALA A 46 -6.83 -15.98 -8.56
N LEU A 47 -6.68 -14.97 -9.44
CA LEU A 47 -5.75 -15.03 -10.58
C LEU A 47 -4.30 -15.12 -10.13
N TYR A 48 -3.91 -14.33 -9.10
CA TYR A 48 -2.56 -14.42 -8.53
C TYR A 48 -2.30 -15.81 -7.90
N SER A 49 -3.31 -16.37 -7.22
CA SER A 49 -3.21 -17.70 -6.59
C SER A 49 -3.07 -18.80 -7.64
N THR A 50 -3.84 -18.75 -8.73
CA THR A 50 -3.74 -19.69 -9.84
C THR A 50 -2.33 -19.66 -10.42
N ARG A 51 -1.80 -18.47 -10.69
CA ARG A 51 -0.45 -18.30 -11.25
C ARG A 51 0.65 -18.79 -10.29
N ALA A 52 0.52 -18.50 -9.00
CA ALA A 52 1.50 -18.97 -8.02
C ALA A 52 1.51 -20.50 -7.87
N LEU A 53 0.33 -21.13 -7.94
CA LEU A 53 0.19 -22.58 -7.89
C LEU A 53 0.71 -23.26 -9.18
N ASP A 54 0.44 -22.68 -10.34
CA ASP A 54 1.01 -23.12 -11.62
C ASP A 54 2.55 -23.09 -11.55
N TRP A 55 3.13 -21.98 -11.15
CA TRP A 55 4.59 -21.88 -10.99
C TRP A 55 5.16 -22.75 -9.86
N SER A 56 4.33 -23.24 -8.96
CA SER A 56 4.74 -24.21 -7.93
C SER A 56 4.85 -25.63 -8.43
N GLY A 57 4.44 -25.89 -9.68
CA GLY A 57 4.54 -27.17 -10.38
C GLY A 57 3.22 -27.90 -10.63
N LEU A 58 2.06 -27.26 -10.42
CA LEU A 58 0.77 -27.76 -10.87
C LEU A 58 0.55 -27.39 -12.35
N SER A 59 -0.27 -28.15 -13.06
CA SER A 59 -0.77 -27.70 -14.37
C SER A 59 -1.72 -26.49 -14.19
N GLU A 60 -1.86 -25.67 -15.23
CA GLU A 60 -2.77 -24.50 -15.23
C GLU A 60 -4.19 -24.90 -14.80
N THR A 61 -4.70 -26.00 -15.34
CA THR A 61 -6.06 -26.53 -15.07
C THR A 61 -6.19 -26.99 -13.61
N GLU A 62 -5.20 -27.70 -13.08
CA GLU A 62 -5.19 -28.14 -11.68
C GLU A 62 -5.12 -26.96 -10.73
N ALA A 63 -4.26 -25.96 -11.03
CA ALA A 63 -4.15 -24.73 -10.25
C ALA A 63 -5.48 -23.96 -10.22
N ALA A 64 -6.11 -23.75 -11.39
CA ALA A 64 -7.41 -23.09 -11.51
C ALA A 64 -8.50 -23.82 -10.74
N THR A 65 -8.57 -25.16 -10.86
CA THR A 65 -9.54 -26.00 -10.15
C THR A 65 -9.35 -25.90 -8.63
N LYS A 66 -8.11 -25.96 -8.15
CA LYS A 66 -7.78 -25.89 -6.74
C LYS A 66 -8.15 -24.51 -6.14
N VAL A 67 -7.90 -23.43 -6.88
CA VAL A 67 -8.26 -22.07 -6.47
C VAL A 67 -9.77 -21.90 -6.46
N SER A 68 -10.48 -22.32 -7.52
CA SER A 68 -11.93 -22.25 -7.60
C SER A 68 -12.60 -22.96 -6.42
N ASN A 69 -12.18 -24.20 -6.14
CA ASN A 69 -12.70 -24.97 -5.02
C ASN A 69 -12.44 -24.28 -3.67
N TRP A 70 -11.24 -23.74 -3.48
CA TRP A 70 -10.90 -23.00 -2.26
C TRP A 70 -11.79 -21.77 -2.08
N TYR A 71 -11.92 -20.94 -3.11
CA TYR A 71 -12.70 -19.70 -3.05
C TYR A 71 -14.19 -19.96 -2.83
N ASN A 72 -14.76 -20.99 -3.47
CA ASN A 72 -16.16 -21.37 -3.29
C ASN A 72 -16.50 -21.77 -1.85
N VAL A 73 -15.53 -22.27 -1.09
CA VAL A 73 -15.72 -22.69 0.30
C VAL A 73 -15.38 -21.56 1.28
N HIS A 74 -14.32 -20.78 1.02
CA HIS A 74 -13.70 -19.92 2.02
C HIS A 74 -13.83 -18.42 1.75
N ALA A 75 -14.27 -18.01 0.56
CA ALA A 75 -14.33 -16.59 0.23
C ALA A 75 -15.71 -16.21 -0.33
N PHE A 76 -15.95 -16.46 -1.59
CA PHE A 76 -17.21 -16.17 -2.27
C PHE A 76 -17.37 -17.18 -3.42
N LYS A 77 -18.62 -17.49 -3.72
CA LYS A 77 -18.92 -18.37 -4.87
C LYS A 77 -18.66 -17.57 -6.15
N PHE A 78 -17.83 -18.13 -7.03
CA PHE A 78 -17.79 -17.64 -8.40
C PHE A 78 -19.15 -17.92 -9.04
N ASN A 79 -19.80 -16.90 -9.59
CA ASN A 79 -21.07 -17.08 -10.32
C ASN A 79 -20.89 -17.93 -11.59
N THR A 80 -19.67 -18.04 -12.06
CA THR A 80 -19.22 -18.90 -13.13
C THR A 80 -18.55 -20.12 -12.51
N THR A 81 -19.11 -21.27 -12.74
CA THR A 81 -18.67 -22.54 -12.14
C THR A 81 -17.46 -23.17 -12.83
N SER A 82 -16.93 -22.51 -13.85
CA SER A 82 -15.85 -23.06 -14.66
C SER A 82 -14.47 -22.62 -14.14
N PRO A 83 -13.55 -23.56 -13.85
CA PRO A 83 -12.14 -23.23 -13.62
C PRO A 83 -11.50 -22.47 -14.79
N ALA A 84 -12.06 -22.58 -15.99
CA ALA A 84 -11.62 -21.84 -17.18
C ALA A 84 -11.64 -20.33 -16.98
N ASP A 85 -12.54 -19.79 -16.15
CA ASP A 85 -12.60 -18.34 -15.86
C ASP A 85 -11.40 -17.85 -15.05
N LEU A 86 -10.66 -18.76 -14.43
CA LEU A 86 -9.42 -18.45 -13.70
C LEU A 86 -8.17 -18.68 -14.56
N LEU A 87 -8.32 -19.26 -15.75
CA LEU A 87 -7.22 -19.41 -16.70
C LEU A 87 -6.87 -18.05 -17.29
N TYR A 88 -5.60 -17.75 -17.37
CA TYR A 88 -5.09 -16.46 -17.82
C TYR A 88 -5.65 -16.02 -19.17
N ASN A 89 -5.71 -16.97 -20.13
CA ASN A 89 -6.13 -16.66 -21.50
C ASN A 89 -7.63 -16.40 -21.66
N SER A 90 -8.45 -16.87 -20.73
CA SER A 90 -9.91 -16.69 -20.78
C SER A 90 -10.40 -15.51 -19.94
N HIS A 91 -9.54 -14.96 -19.04
CA HIS A 91 -9.94 -13.84 -18.20
C HIS A 91 -9.82 -12.50 -18.94
N PRO A 92 -10.86 -11.65 -18.92
CA PRO A 92 -10.86 -10.35 -19.66
C PRO A 92 -9.70 -9.42 -19.25
N LEU A 93 -9.22 -9.52 -18.02
CA LEU A 93 -8.11 -8.72 -17.49
C LEU A 93 -6.75 -9.44 -17.55
N TYR A 94 -6.65 -10.54 -18.32
CA TYR A 94 -5.43 -11.33 -18.43
C TYR A 94 -4.17 -10.47 -18.65
N THR A 95 -4.23 -9.56 -19.60
CA THR A 95 -3.10 -8.70 -19.96
C THR A 95 -2.64 -7.82 -18.78
N GLU A 96 -3.57 -7.30 -17.98
CA GLU A 96 -3.24 -6.52 -16.80
C GLU A 96 -2.60 -7.37 -15.71
N TYR A 97 -3.15 -8.54 -15.43
CA TYR A 97 -2.63 -9.44 -14.39
C TYR A 97 -1.34 -10.15 -14.82
N SER A 98 -1.14 -10.38 -16.13
CA SER A 98 0.07 -11.01 -16.66
C SER A 98 1.35 -10.20 -16.38
N THR A 99 1.24 -8.88 -16.25
CA THR A 99 2.39 -8.00 -15.94
C THR A 99 2.71 -7.93 -14.45
N ARG A 100 1.77 -8.31 -13.57
CA ARG A 100 1.92 -8.26 -12.11
C ARG A 100 2.58 -9.53 -11.60
N VAL A 101 3.85 -9.71 -11.93
CA VAL A 101 4.59 -10.98 -11.74
C VAL A 101 5.13 -11.15 -10.34
N LEU A 102 5.54 -10.06 -9.67
CA LEU A 102 6.34 -10.14 -8.45
C LEU A 102 5.57 -10.80 -7.29
N TYR A 103 4.31 -10.46 -7.09
CA TYR A 103 3.53 -11.00 -5.98
C TYR A 103 3.29 -12.51 -6.09
N PRO A 104 2.80 -13.05 -7.22
CA PRO A 104 2.71 -14.48 -7.40
C PRO A 104 4.06 -15.19 -7.25
N LEU A 105 5.13 -14.65 -7.82
CA LEU A 105 6.48 -15.22 -7.75
C LEU A 105 6.98 -15.36 -6.31
N LEU A 106 6.85 -14.29 -5.51
CA LEU A 106 7.23 -14.33 -4.10
C LEU A 106 6.34 -15.28 -3.27
N SER A 107 5.14 -15.56 -3.75
CA SER A 107 4.20 -16.46 -3.07
C SER A 107 4.44 -17.93 -3.38
N VAL A 108 5.17 -18.28 -4.45
CA VAL A 108 5.42 -19.68 -4.87
C VAL A 108 5.89 -20.58 -3.72
N PRO A 109 6.93 -20.24 -2.94
CA PRO A 109 7.38 -21.12 -1.86
C PRO A 109 6.30 -21.37 -0.83
N PHE A 110 5.47 -20.39 -0.53
CA PHE A 110 4.43 -20.51 0.48
C PHE A 110 3.21 -21.28 0.01
N VAL A 111 2.78 -21.09 -1.24
CA VAL A 111 1.66 -21.88 -1.80
C VAL A 111 2.02 -23.33 -2.01
N LYS A 112 3.29 -23.64 -2.21
CA LYS A 112 3.78 -25.02 -2.28
C LYS A 112 3.55 -25.80 -0.98
N PHE A 113 3.72 -25.14 0.19
CA PHE A 113 3.54 -25.76 1.50
C PHE A 113 2.12 -25.62 2.05
N PHE A 114 1.49 -24.46 1.86
CA PHE A 114 0.22 -24.11 2.50
C PHE A 114 -0.97 -24.05 1.53
N GLY A 115 -0.77 -24.28 0.22
CA GLY A 115 -1.82 -24.08 -0.78
C GLY A 115 -2.23 -22.60 -0.91
N VAL A 116 -3.50 -22.35 -1.25
CA VAL A 116 -4.03 -20.98 -1.43
C VAL A 116 -3.80 -20.06 -0.23
N PRO A 117 -3.93 -20.50 1.03
CA PRO A 117 -3.57 -19.67 2.21
C PRO A 117 -2.13 -19.14 2.21
N GLY A 118 -1.20 -19.83 1.56
CA GLY A 118 0.18 -19.37 1.41
C GLY A 118 0.31 -17.99 0.73
N MET A 119 -0.69 -17.58 -0.05
CA MET A 119 -0.73 -16.25 -0.65
C MET A 119 -0.76 -15.12 0.37
N LEU A 120 -1.25 -15.36 1.59
CA LEU A 120 -1.35 -14.32 2.64
C LEU A 120 0.00 -14.02 3.32
N VAL A 121 1.02 -14.84 3.12
CA VAL A 121 2.33 -14.66 3.77
C VAL A 121 3.03 -13.40 3.26
N VAL A 122 3.03 -13.17 1.94
CA VAL A 122 3.67 -11.99 1.35
C VAL A 122 3.02 -10.68 1.82
N PRO A 123 1.69 -10.52 1.84
CA PRO A 123 1.02 -9.37 2.47
C PRO A 123 1.39 -9.18 3.94
N ALA A 124 1.39 -10.26 4.74
CA ALA A 124 1.76 -10.19 6.15
C ALA A 124 3.20 -9.69 6.36
N LEU A 125 4.16 -10.18 5.57
CA LEU A 125 5.56 -9.73 5.60
C LEU A 125 5.69 -8.28 5.10
N SER A 126 4.87 -7.86 4.15
CA SER A 126 4.83 -6.48 3.66
C SER A 126 4.35 -5.51 4.74
N LEU A 127 3.32 -5.89 5.51
CA LEU A 127 2.87 -5.13 6.69
C LEU A 127 3.97 -5.06 7.75
N LEU A 128 4.67 -6.17 8.04
CA LEU A 128 5.80 -6.19 8.97
C LEU A 128 6.91 -5.23 8.51
N THR A 129 7.20 -5.20 7.22
CA THR A 129 8.19 -4.27 6.63
C THR A 129 7.79 -2.82 6.88
N LEU A 130 6.55 -2.44 6.61
CA LEU A 130 6.02 -1.11 6.92
C LEU A 130 6.24 -0.76 8.40
N MET A 131 5.80 -1.65 9.31
CA MET A 131 5.89 -1.42 10.75
C MET A 131 7.34 -1.28 11.23
N PHE A 132 8.23 -2.13 10.72
CA PHE A 132 9.66 -2.07 11.05
C PHE A 132 10.30 -0.76 10.59
N LEU A 133 10.01 -0.31 9.37
CA LEU A 133 10.57 0.94 8.84
C LEU A 133 10.03 2.17 9.59
N VAL A 134 8.74 2.18 9.93
CA VAL A 134 8.13 3.23 10.75
C VAL A 134 8.72 3.25 12.16
N ALA A 135 8.89 2.08 12.81
CA ALA A 135 9.55 1.97 14.11
C ALA A 135 10.99 2.52 14.05
N ARG A 136 11.71 2.22 12.97
CA ARG A 136 13.08 2.74 12.76
C ARG A 136 13.13 4.26 12.66
N ILE A 137 12.18 4.89 11.96
CA ILE A 137 12.08 6.36 11.91
C ILE A 137 11.84 6.93 13.32
N GLY A 138 10.91 6.35 14.08
CA GLY A 138 10.62 6.80 15.43
C GLY A 138 11.83 6.71 16.37
N ILE A 139 12.63 5.65 16.23
CA ILE A 139 13.89 5.50 16.96
C ILE A 139 14.90 6.58 16.53
N MET A 140 15.06 6.82 15.23
CA MET A 140 15.98 7.84 14.70
C MET A 140 15.61 9.26 15.16
N GLN A 141 14.31 9.55 15.31
CA GLN A 141 13.80 10.85 15.75
C GLN A 141 13.60 10.95 17.28
N ASN A 142 13.93 9.91 18.04
CA ASN A 142 13.67 9.81 19.49
C ASN A 142 12.20 9.97 19.90
N LYS A 143 11.26 9.59 19.00
CA LYS A 143 9.80 9.72 19.18
C LYS A 143 9.10 8.36 19.32
N ARG A 144 9.67 7.46 20.14
CA ARG A 144 9.22 6.07 20.24
C ARG A 144 7.75 5.92 20.65
N LEU A 145 7.30 6.66 21.66
CA LEU A 145 5.91 6.59 22.13
C LEU A 145 4.93 6.99 21.04
N ILE A 146 5.18 8.13 20.37
CA ILE A 146 4.35 8.60 19.24
C ILE A 146 4.30 7.52 18.16
N THR A 147 5.44 6.90 17.87
CA THR A 147 5.54 5.85 16.86
C THR A 147 4.68 4.65 17.22
N LEU A 148 4.71 4.17 18.45
CA LEU A 148 3.90 3.03 18.89
C LEU A 148 2.41 3.35 18.85
N ILE A 149 2.01 4.57 19.23
CA ILE A 149 0.64 5.06 19.11
C ILE A 149 0.20 5.07 17.64
N VAL A 150 1.02 5.61 16.74
CA VAL A 150 0.73 5.64 15.29
C VAL A 150 0.59 4.22 14.73
N LEU A 151 1.52 3.31 15.05
CA LEU A 151 1.46 1.92 14.62
C LEU A 151 0.20 1.21 15.13
N PHE A 152 -0.17 1.43 16.38
CA PHE A 152 -1.39 0.88 16.96
C PHE A 152 -2.64 1.35 16.18
N PHE A 153 -2.78 2.65 15.94
CA PHE A 153 -3.93 3.19 15.19
C PHE A 153 -3.98 2.70 13.75
N ILE A 154 -2.86 2.65 13.04
CA ILE A 154 -2.81 2.11 11.66
C ILE A 154 -3.21 0.63 11.64
N SER A 155 -2.75 -0.15 12.62
CA SER A 155 -3.08 -1.58 12.73
C SER A 155 -4.51 -1.84 13.19
N SER A 156 -5.14 -0.87 13.86
CA SER A 156 -6.54 -0.94 14.27
C SER A 156 -7.50 -0.53 13.14
N SER A 157 -6.99 0.12 12.10
CA SER A 157 -7.80 0.57 10.97
C SER A 157 -8.34 -0.62 10.18
N SER A 158 -9.67 -0.69 10.07
CA SER A 158 -10.34 -1.71 9.26
C SER A 158 -9.98 -1.59 7.79
N THR A 159 -9.93 -0.36 7.30
CA THR A 159 -9.58 -0.02 5.91
C THR A 159 -8.15 -0.44 5.56
N VAL A 160 -7.18 -0.10 6.42
CA VAL A 160 -5.79 -0.48 6.20
C VAL A 160 -5.63 -2.00 6.24
N MET A 161 -6.17 -2.64 7.29
CA MET A 161 -6.01 -4.08 7.48
C MET A 161 -6.71 -4.91 6.42
N ARG A 162 -7.79 -4.39 5.82
CA ARG A 162 -8.45 -5.03 4.68
C ARG A 162 -7.47 -5.26 3.52
N TRP A 163 -6.74 -4.23 3.13
CA TRP A 163 -5.86 -4.28 1.96
C TRP A 163 -4.46 -4.82 2.28
N MET A 164 -3.96 -4.53 3.48
CA MET A 164 -2.63 -4.99 3.90
C MET A 164 -2.55 -6.48 4.21
N LEU A 165 -3.68 -7.14 4.48
CA LEU A 165 -3.74 -8.58 4.74
C LEU A 165 -4.61 -9.34 3.72
N SER A 166 -4.99 -8.73 2.60
CA SER A 166 -5.64 -9.43 1.50
C SER A 166 -4.60 -10.01 0.53
N ASN A 167 -5.01 -11.05 -0.21
CA ASN A 167 -4.15 -11.70 -1.21
C ASN A 167 -4.05 -10.89 -2.52
N THR A 168 -3.67 -9.63 -2.40
CA THR A 168 -3.49 -8.69 -3.52
C THR A 168 -2.07 -8.13 -3.56
N THR A 169 -1.75 -7.43 -4.65
CA THR A 169 -0.44 -6.76 -4.83
C THR A 169 -0.28 -5.51 -3.96
N ASP A 170 -1.35 -5.02 -3.34
CA ASP A 170 -1.40 -3.71 -2.69
C ASP A 170 -0.43 -3.61 -1.50
N ALA A 171 -0.39 -4.63 -0.62
CA ALA A 171 0.52 -4.65 0.52
C ALA A 171 2.00 -4.63 0.10
N LEU A 172 2.34 -5.39 -0.95
CA LEU A 172 3.71 -5.42 -1.48
C LEU A 172 4.12 -4.05 -2.04
N LEU A 173 3.20 -3.37 -2.72
CA LEU A 173 3.42 -2.01 -3.20
C LEU A 173 3.67 -1.03 -2.05
N VAL A 174 2.91 -1.13 -0.96
CA VAL A 174 3.15 -0.35 0.28
C VAL A 174 4.55 -0.60 0.83
N ALA A 175 5.02 -1.85 0.89
CA ALA A 175 6.36 -2.17 1.37
C ALA A 175 7.45 -1.52 0.50
N ILE A 176 7.29 -1.55 -0.84
CA ILE A 176 8.21 -0.92 -1.79
C ILE A 176 8.27 0.61 -1.57
N PHE A 177 7.11 1.28 -1.48
CA PHE A 177 7.07 2.73 -1.24
C PHE A 177 7.53 3.11 0.16
N SER A 178 7.31 2.24 1.17
CA SER A 178 7.87 2.42 2.52
C SER A 178 9.40 2.37 2.50
N ALA A 179 9.97 1.43 1.77
CA ALA A 179 11.42 1.36 1.57
C ALA A 179 11.95 2.60 0.85
N ALA A 180 11.30 3.05 -0.21
CA ALA A 180 11.68 4.28 -0.93
C ALA A 180 11.64 5.51 -0.01
N GLY A 181 10.56 5.69 0.75
CA GLY A 181 10.42 6.77 1.72
C GLY A 181 11.50 6.72 2.81
N PHE A 182 11.77 5.55 3.37
CA PHE A 182 12.82 5.37 4.37
C PHE A 182 14.22 5.71 3.83
N LEU A 183 14.51 5.36 2.58
CA LEU A 183 15.79 5.67 1.94
C LEU A 183 15.97 7.18 1.69
N LEU A 184 14.89 7.91 1.44
CA LEU A 184 14.94 9.38 1.39
C LEU A 184 15.33 9.95 2.74
N VAL A 185 14.77 9.45 3.84
CA VAL A 185 15.14 9.85 5.22
C VAL A 185 16.61 9.57 5.51
N LYS A 186 17.12 8.40 5.10
CA LYS A 186 18.46 7.94 5.42
C LYS A 186 19.58 8.64 4.65
N ARG A 187 19.26 9.38 3.58
CA ARG A 187 20.23 10.10 2.72
C ARG A 187 21.41 9.24 2.29
N LEU A 188 21.15 8.23 1.47
CA LEU A 188 22.20 7.32 0.94
C LEU A 188 23.29 8.05 0.14
N SER A 189 24.48 7.46 0.08
CA SER A 189 25.54 7.90 -0.84
C SER A 189 25.08 7.84 -2.30
N LYS A 190 25.71 8.63 -3.18
CA LYS A 190 25.24 8.84 -4.55
C LYS A 190 25.08 7.52 -5.34
N SER A 191 26.06 6.63 -5.31
CA SER A 191 26.04 5.38 -6.09
C SER A 191 24.98 4.41 -5.59
N TYR A 192 24.91 4.16 -4.28
CA TYR A 192 23.88 3.28 -3.69
C TYR A 192 22.49 3.82 -3.89
N TRP A 193 22.31 5.14 -3.95
CA TRP A 193 21.02 5.77 -4.17
C TRP A 193 20.44 5.36 -5.53
N TYR A 194 21.19 5.50 -6.63
CA TYR A 194 20.71 5.17 -7.97
C TYR A 194 20.36 3.68 -8.10
N ILE A 195 21.24 2.80 -7.61
CA ILE A 195 21.01 1.35 -7.67
C ILE A 195 19.72 0.99 -6.89
N THR A 196 19.61 1.46 -5.66
CA THR A 196 18.49 1.08 -4.79
C THR A 196 17.16 1.63 -5.30
N PHE A 197 17.12 2.90 -5.71
CA PHE A 197 15.90 3.47 -6.31
C PHE A 197 15.58 2.81 -7.65
N GLY A 198 16.58 2.48 -8.47
CA GLY A 198 16.38 1.73 -9.71
C GLY A 198 15.70 0.38 -9.45
N VAL A 199 16.21 -0.38 -8.48
CA VAL A 199 15.60 -1.67 -8.08
C VAL A 199 14.17 -1.49 -7.57
N LEU A 200 13.89 -0.49 -6.71
CA LEU A 200 12.55 -0.26 -6.19
C LEU A 200 11.55 0.14 -7.30
N ILE A 201 11.97 0.96 -8.26
CA ILE A 201 11.15 1.34 -9.41
C ILE A 201 10.82 0.09 -10.26
N LEU A 202 11.84 -0.74 -10.56
CA LEU A 202 11.64 -2.01 -11.28
C LEU A 202 10.68 -2.95 -10.55
N LEU A 203 10.90 -3.19 -9.25
CA LEU A 203 10.03 -4.04 -8.43
C LEU A 203 8.59 -3.51 -8.38
N SER A 204 8.40 -2.19 -8.28
CA SER A 204 7.05 -1.62 -8.29
C SER A 204 6.37 -1.81 -9.65
N GLY A 205 7.09 -1.67 -10.76
CA GLY A 205 6.56 -1.85 -12.12
C GLY A 205 6.03 -3.27 -12.36
N ILE A 206 6.79 -4.29 -11.92
CA ILE A 206 6.36 -5.70 -12.02
C ILE A 206 5.40 -6.15 -10.90
N THR A 207 5.09 -5.25 -9.94
CA THR A 207 4.04 -5.45 -8.93
C THR A 207 2.73 -4.86 -9.41
N ARG A 208 2.76 -3.59 -9.83
CA ARG A 208 1.62 -2.83 -10.32
C ARG A 208 2.09 -1.53 -10.96
N ILE A 209 1.38 -1.03 -11.96
CA ILE A 209 1.67 0.28 -12.57
C ILE A 209 1.57 1.38 -11.49
N SER A 210 2.68 2.05 -11.22
CA SER A 210 2.83 2.99 -10.09
C SER A 210 3.57 4.28 -10.46
N VAL A 211 3.63 4.60 -11.76
CA VAL A 211 4.37 5.77 -12.30
C VAL A 211 3.99 7.08 -11.62
N ILE A 212 2.70 7.31 -11.37
CA ILE A 212 2.22 8.57 -10.78
C ILE A 212 2.82 8.78 -9.39
N PHE A 213 2.99 7.72 -8.59
CA PHE A 213 3.64 7.80 -7.28
C PHE A 213 5.13 8.13 -7.38
N TRP A 214 5.81 7.58 -8.40
CA TRP A 214 7.22 7.90 -8.65
C TRP A 214 7.41 9.33 -9.14
N ILE A 215 6.48 9.85 -9.95
CA ILE A 215 6.45 11.27 -10.32
C ILE A 215 6.28 12.15 -9.08
N ALA A 216 5.41 11.77 -8.14
CA ALA A 216 5.24 12.49 -6.88
C ALA A 216 6.54 12.53 -6.05
N ILE A 217 7.24 11.39 -5.92
CA ILE A 217 8.54 11.33 -5.26
C ILE A 217 9.57 12.19 -6.01
N ALA A 218 9.62 12.08 -7.34
CA ALA A 218 10.53 12.86 -8.17
C ALA A 218 10.32 14.37 -8.01
N ALA A 219 9.06 14.83 -7.93
CA ALA A 219 8.73 16.23 -7.69
C ALA A 219 9.34 16.74 -6.37
N VAL A 220 9.22 15.97 -5.28
CA VAL A 220 9.82 16.37 -3.99
C VAL A 220 11.35 16.36 -4.05
N VAL A 221 11.95 15.34 -4.67
CA VAL A 221 13.41 15.27 -4.91
C VAL A 221 13.90 16.45 -5.75
N TRP A 222 13.10 16.89 -6.72
CA TRP A 222 13.37 18.09 -7.50
C TRP A 222 13.36 19.37 -6.66
N PHE A 223 12.36 19.55 -5.79
CA PHE A 223 12.31 20.67 -4.86
C PHE A 223 13.47 20.70 -3.86
N GLN A 224 14.07 19.54 -3.58
CA GLN A 224 15.30 19.42 -2.78
C GLN A 224 16.58 19.80 -3.57
N LYS A 225 16.44 20.31 -4.79
CA LYS A 225 17.55 20.65 -5.72
C LYS A 225 18.33 19.45 -6.28
N PHE A 226 17.88 18.21 -6.08
CA PHE A 226 18.49 17.01 -6.66
C PHE A 226 17.92 16.70 -8.06
N LYS A 227 18.01 17.65 -8.99
CA LYS A 227 17.40 17.60 -10.33
C LYS A 227 17.73 16.31 -11.10
N ILE A 228 19.01 15.89 -11.12
CA ILE A 228 19.46 14.69 -11.83
C ILE A 228 18.77 13.42 -11.27
N ARG A 229 18.64 13.33 -9.93
CA ARG A 229 17.95 12.20 -9.29
C ARG A 229 16.46 12.17 -9.63
N ALA A 230 15.81 13.33 -9.70
CA ALA A 230 14.41 13.43 -10.09
C ALA A 230 14.20 12.99 -11.55
N VAL A 231 15.06 13.47 -12.48
CA VAL A 231 15.04 13.04 -13.89
C VAL A 231 15.25 11.52 -14.00
N PHE A 232 16.20 10.95 -13.26
CA PHE A 232 16.43 9.50 -13.23
C PHE A 232 15.16 8.72 -12.83
N ILE A 233 14.46 9.14 -11.75
CA ILE A 233 13.21 8.51 -11.32
C ILE A 233 12.18 8.57 -12.45
N ILE A 234 11.96 9.74 -13.05
CA ILE A 234 10.96 9.94 -14.10
C ILE A 234 11.26 9.06 -15.31
N VAL A 235 12.47 9.16 -15.85
CA VAL A 235 12.88 8.41 -17.06
C VAL A 235 12.71 6.91 -16.82
N LEU A 236 13.26 6.39 -15.72
CA LEU A 236 13.19 4.95 -15.46
C LEU A 236 11.74 4.49 -15.24
N SER A 237 10.90 5.27 -14.55
CA SER A 237 9.50 4.93 -14.32
C SER A 237 8.72 4.84 -15.63
N PHE A 238 8.94 5.77 -16.56
CA PHE A 238 8.32 5.73 -17.88
C PHE A 238 8.85 4.58 -18.73
N THR A 239 10.15 4.31 -18.71
CA THR A 239 10.76 3.20 -19.47
C THR A 239 10.14 1.86 -19.10
N ILE A 240 9.78 1.64 -17.83
CA ILE A 240 9.15 0.40 -17.37
C ILE A 240 7.67 0.33 -17.80
N VAL A 241 6.98 1.45 -17.84
CA VAL A 241 5.54 1.48 -18.13
C VAL A 241 5.22 1.52 -19.62
N ILE A 242 6.08 2.14 -20.44
CA ILE A 242 5.86 2.23 -21.88
C ILE A 242 5.61 0.85 -22.53
N PRO A 243 6.42 -0.20 -22.32
CA PRO A 243 6.16 -1.52 -22.87
C PRO A 243 4.79 -2.07 -22.45
N THR A 244 4.44 -1.89 -21.17
CA THR A 244 3.15 -2.32 -20.63
C THR A 244 1.98 -1.58 -21.29
N LEU A 245 2.10 -0.29 -21.53
CA LEU A 245 1.08 0.49 -22.22
C LEU A 245 0.96 0.12 -23.71
N LEU A 246 2.07 -0.17 -24.38
CA LEU A 246 2.09 -0.53 -25.79
C LEU A 246 1.54 -1.93 -26.05
N THR A 247 1.75 -2.87 -25.12
CA THR A 247 1.23 -4.24 -25.25
C THR A 247 -0.26 -4.36 -24.87
N HIS A 248 -0.80 -3.37 -24.17
CA HIS A 248 -2.16 -3.38 -23.66
C HIS A 248 -3.12 -2.65 -24.58
N GLN A 249 -3.45 -3.25 -25.71
CA GLN A 249 -4.56 -2.78 -26.55
C GLN A 249 -5.88 -2.90 -25.76
N GLY A 250 -6.33 -1.79 -25.17
CA GLY A 250 -7.65 -1.72 -24.53
C GLY A 250 -7.71 -2.12 -23.05
N SER A 251 -6.58 -2.17 -22.35
CA SER A 251 -6.58 -2.45 -20.91
C SER A 251 -7.30 -1.37 -20.09
N SER A 252 -7.64 -1.72 -18.87
CA SER A 252 -8.49 -1.03 -17.89
C SER A 252 -8.28 0.48 -17.72
N PHE A 253 -7.10 1.01 -18.06
CA PHE A 253 -6.81 2.44 -18.06
C PHE A 253 -7.73 3.24 -19.02
N LEU A 254 -8.25 2.60 -20.07
CA LEU A 254 -9.15 3.17 -21.06
C LEU A 254 -10.53 2.51 -21.06
N ALA A 255 -10.70 1.38 -20.40
CA ALA A 255 -11.87 0.52 -20.52
C ALA A 255 -12.98 0.77 -19.48
N VAL A 256 -12.75 1.56 -18.45
CA VAL A 256 -13.65 1.67 -17.28
C VAL A 256 -15.02 2.29 -17.60
N GLU A 257 -15.17 2.98 -18.71
CA GLU A 257 -16.48 3.43 -19.18
C GLU A 257 -16.77 3.07 -20.64
N GLY A 258 -16.52 1.80 -21.00
CA GLY A 258 -16.88 1.36 -22.35
C GLY A 258 -16.16 2.17 -23.45
N HIS A 259 -16.68 2.18 -24.63
CA HIS A 259 -16.08 2.68 -25.86
C HIS A 259 -15.93 4.22 -26.00
N ARG A 260 -15.79 4.99 -24.90
CA ARG A 260 -15.62 6.43 -25.00
C ARG A 260 -14.24 6.80 -25.57
N PRO A 261 -14.17 7.77 -26.48
CA PRO A 261 -12.91 8.29 -27.03
C PRO A 261 -11.99 8.85 -25.93
N PHE A 262 -10.68 8.72 -26.12
CA PHE A 262 -9.66 9.21 -25.17
C PHE A 262 -9.84 10.69 -24.81
N LEU A 263 -10.16 11.54 -25.78
CA LEU A 263 -10.37 12.97 -25.55
C LEU A 263 -11.58 13.24 -24.63
N GLU A 264 -12.67 12.49 -24.78
CA GLU A 264 -13.82 12.62 -23.90
C GLU A 264 -13.48 12.21 -22.46
N LYS A 265 -12.70 11.14 -22.27
CA LYS A 265 -12.20 10.73 -20.95
C LYS A 265 -11.31 11.81 -20.33
N LEU A 266 -10.48 12.46 -21.12
CA LEU A 266 -9.62 13.55 -20.65
C LEU A 266 -10.43 14.75 -20.16
N VAL A 267 -11.49 15.12 -20.86
CA VAL A 267 -12.41 16.22 -20.47
C VAL A 267 -13.17 15.89 -19.20
N LEU A 268 -13.58 14.62 -19.02
CA LEU A 268 -14.31 14.16 -17.83
C LEU A 268 -13.40 13.90 -16.62
N TYR A 269 -12.09 13.84 -16.82
CA TYR A 269 -11.14 13.50 -15.79
C TYR A 269 -11.22 14.37 -14.50
N PRO A 270 -11.36 15.70 -14.58
CA PRO A 270 -11.55 16.53 -13.38
C PRO A 270 -12.82 16.16 -12.59
N PHE A 271 -13.90 15.79 -13.29
CA PHE A 271 -15.14 15.32 -12.65
C PHE A 271 -14.91 13.97 -11.92
N TYR A 272 -14.20 13.04 -12.56
CA TYR A 272 -13.84 11.77 -11.91
C TYR A 272 -12.95 11.99 -10.70
N LEU A 273 -12.02 12.92 -10.76
CA LEU A 273 -11.16 13.25 -9.61
C LEU A 273 -11.99 13.74 -8.41
N VAL A 274 -12.94 14.65 -8.64
CA VAL A 274 -13.85 15.13 -7.59
C VAL A 274 -14.72 14.00 -7.07
N LYS A 275 -15.30 13.20 -7.96
CA LYS A 275 -16.15 12.06 -7.62
C LYS A 275 -15.39 11.03 -6.76
N VAL A 276 -14.21 10.59 -7.21
CA VAL A 276 -13.37 9.62 -6.46
C VAL A 276 -13.00 10.18 -5.10
N THR A 277 -12.54 11.43 -5.03
CA THR A 277 -12.18 12.07 -3.76
C THR A 277 -13.34 12.10 -2.79
N PHE A 278 -14.52 12.50 -3.26
CA PHE A 278 -15.73 12.56 -2.43
C PHE A 278 -16.12 11.17 -1.89
N TYR A 279 -16.14 10.17 -2.77
CA TYR A 279 -16.51 8.80 -2.36
C TYR A 279 -15.48 8.19 -1.41
N GLU A 280 -14.18 8.37 -1.63
CA GLU A 280 -13.13 7.92 -0.72
C GLU A 280 -13.28 8.52 0.67
N LEU A 281 -13.53 9.83 0.76
CA LEU A 281 -13.74 10.52 2.04
C LEU A 281 -15.01 10.03 2.73
N MET A 282 -16.12 9.91 1.99
CA MET A 282 -17.39 9.41 2.54
C MET A 282 -17.25 7.97 3.06
N GLN A 283 -16.59 7.10 2.31
CA GLN A 283 -16.36 5.73 2.72
C GLN A 283 -15.49 5.63 3.97
N LEU A 284 -14.39 6.39 4.04
CA LEU A 284 -13.56 6.44 5.24
C LEU A 284 -14.35 6.96 6.44
N MET A 285 -15.15 8.01 6.27
CA MET A 285 -15.98 8.58 7.33
C MET A 285 -17.00 7.57 7.86
N VAL A 286 -17.59 6.75 6.99
CA VAL A 286 -18.62 5.76 7.38
C VAL A 286 -17.99 4.50 7.95
N LEU A 287 -16.94 3.96 7.28
CA LEU A 287 -16.41 2.63 7.56
C LEU A 287 -15.26 2.63 8.56
N ASP A 288 -14.50 3.72 8.65
CA ASP A 288 -13.32 3.82 9.51
C ASP A 288 -13.10 5.26 10.01
N ARG A 289 -13.98 5.70 10.90
CA ARG A 289 -14.00 7.07 11.42
C ARG A 289 -12.68 7.48 12.07
N VAL A 290 -12.02 6.55 12.77
CA VAL A 290 -10.75 6.84 13.44
C VAL A 290 -9.66 7.11 12.42
N PHE A 291 -9.55 6.26 11.41
CA PHE A 291 -8.58 6.45 10.36
C PHE A 291 -8.87 7.69 9.50
N PHE A 292 -10.14 7.99 9.24
CA PHE A 292 -10.56 9.24 8.60
C PHE A 292 -10.04 10.47 9.35
N LEU A 293 -10.25 10.52 10.68
CA LEU A 293 -9.75 11.64 11.52
C LEU A 293 -8.22 11.72 11.50
N ILE A 294 -7.53 10.60 11.51
CA ILE A 294 -6.06 10.54 11.37
C ILE A 294 -5.64 11.14 10.03
N CYS A 295 -6.29 10.79 8.93
CA CYS A 295 -5.99 11.35 7.61
C CYS A 295 -6.21 12.88 7.57
N ILE A 296 -7.32 13.38 8.11
CA ILE A 296 -7.59 14.82 8.20
C ILE A 296 -6.53 15.54 9.03
N LEU A 297 -6.20 14.99 10.21
CA LEU A 297 -5.13 15.53 11.06
C LEU A 297 -3.78 15.57 10.32
N CYS A 298 -3.42 14.49 9.61
CA CYS A 298 -2.19 14.42 8.81
C CYS A 298 -2.15 15.48 7.72
N ILE A 299 -3.24 15.64 6.99
CA ILE A 299 -3.36 16.64 5.92
C ILE A 299 -3.22 18.04 6.52
N TYR A 300 -3.96 18.34 7.59
CA TYR A 300 -3.87 19.64 8.29
C TYR A 300 -2.44 19.94 8.76
N LEU A 301 -1.81 18.99 9.48
CA LEU A 301 -0.44 19.16 9.97
C LEU A 301 0.57 19.30 8.83
N SER A 302 0.35 18.63 7.71
CA SER A 302 1.24 18.70 6.56
C SER A 302 1.11 20.05 5.81
N PHE A 303 -0.09 20.61 5.69
CA PHE A 303 -0.24 21.96 5.16
C PHE A 303 0.41 23.00 6.06
N ARG A 304 0.18 22.92 7.37
CA ARG A 304 0.80 23.82 8.35
C ARG A 304 2.34 23.75 8.35
N ASN A 305 2.89 22.56 8.13
CA ASN A 305 4.32 22.30 8.14
C ASN A 305 4.86 21.94 6.73
N PHE A 306 4.35 22.60 5.69
CA PHE A 306 4.71 22.29 4.29
C PHE A 306 6.21 22.46 3.98
N HIS A 307 6.95 23.21 4.81
CA HIS A 307 8.41 23.30 4.70
C HIS A 307 9.12 21.97 4.97
N LYS A 308 8.51 21.06 5.75
CA LYS A 308 9.09 19.75 6.06
C LYS A 308 8.97 18.77 4.88
N GLU A 309 9.99 17.94 4.74
CA GLU A 309 10.07 16.93 3.68
C GLU A 309 8.97 15.86 3.80
N SER A 310 8.73 15.36 5.01
CA SER A 310 7.67 14.41 5.32
C SER A 310 6.29 14.90 4.90
N SER A 311 6.02 16.19 5.14
CA SER A 311 4.75 16.83 4.79
C SER A 311 4.55 16.98 3.30
N LYS A 312 5.60 17.41 2.56
CA LYS A 312 5.56 17.49 1.10
C LYS A 312 5.33 16.11 0.48
N LEU A 313 6.11 15.12 0.88
CA LEU A 313 5.98 13.75 0.36
C LEU A 313 4.58 13.20 0.60
N LEU A 314 4.02 13.37 1.81
CA LEU A 314 2.67 12.92 2.09
C LEU A 314 1.65 13.56 1.14
N LEU A 315 1.64 14.88 1.01
CA LEU A 315 0.66 15.58 0.17
C LEU A 315 0.77 15.19 -1.32
N PHE A 316 2.00 15.09 -1.85
CA PHE A 316 2.21 14.67 -3.23
C PHE A 316 1.82 13.20 -3.47
N ILE A 317 2.10 12.31 -2.52
CA ILE A 317 1.73 10.89 -2.63
C ILE A 317 0.21 10.70 -2.49
N LEU A 318 -0.46 11.44 -1.60
CA LEU A 318 -1.93 11.43 -1.51
C LEU A 318 -2.56 11.92 -2.81
N LEU A 319 -2.05 13.01 -3.38
CA LEU A 319 -2.50 13.49 -4.69
C LEU A 319 -2.28 12.43 -5.78
N ALA A 320 -1.13 11.76 -5.79
CA ALA A 320 -0.85 10.67 -6.73
C ALA A 320 -1.86 9.51 -6.60
N GLY A 321 -2.26 9.18 -5.39
CA GLY A 321 -3.29 8.17 -5.13
C GLY A 321 -4.66 8.58 -5.66
N LEU A 322 -5.08 9.83 -5.43
CA LEU A 322 -6.34 10.37 -5.97
C LEU A 322 -6.33 10.38 -7.51
N LEU A 323 -5.23 10.84 -8.10
CA LEU A 323 -5.06 10.82 -9.56
C LEU A 323 -5.12 9.38 -10.11
N THR A 324 -4.49 8.42 -9.44
CA THR A 324 -4.54 7.01 -9.84
C THR A 324 -5.96 6.45 -9.73
N GLY A 325 -6.69 6.76 -8.67
CA GLY A 325 -8.09 6.38 -8.49
C GLY A 325 -9.00 6.96 -9.57
N ALA A 326 -8.82 8.25 -9.89
CA ALA A 326 -9.59 8.93 -10.94
C ALA A 326 -9.34 8.32 -12.32
N LEU A 327 -8.08 7.96 -12.66
CA LEU A 327 -7.75 7.31 -13.91
C LEU A 327 -8.38 5.91 -14.05
N ASN A 328 -8.52 5.20 -12.95
CA ASN A 328 -9.16 3.88 -12.96
C ASN A 328 -10.70 3.98 -12.94
N GLY A 329 -11.29 5.16 -12.68
CA GLY A 329 -12.74 5.37 -12.59
C GLY A 329 -13.45 4.54 -11.52
N ASN A 330 -12.71 3.75 -10.75
CA ASN A 330 -13.24 2.89 -9.71
C ASN A 330 -13.62 3.70 -8.47
N VAL A 331 -14.91 3.87 -8.29
CA VAL A 331 -15.50 4.50 -7.11
C VAL A 331 -15.75 3.42 -6.07
N GLY A 332 -15.36 3.66 -4.85
CA GLY A 332 -15.73 2.74 -3.76
C GLY A 332 -14.67 1.68 -3.41
N VAL A 333 -13.43 1.86 -3.82
CA VAL A 333 -12.33 0.94 -3.48
C VAL A 333 -11.66 1.23 -2.13
N ASN A 334 -12.29 2.03 -1.28
CA ASN A 334 -11.93 2.21 0.13
C ASN A 334 -10.43 2.42 0.35
N PHE A 335 -9.91 3.58 -0.01
CA PHE A 335 -8.51 3.94 0.23
C PHE A 335 -7.46 3.05 -0.48
N ARG A 336 -7.88 2.12 -1.34
CA ARG A 336 -6.94 1.18 -2.00
C ARG A 336 -5.83 1.88 -2.77
N TYR A 337 -6.17 2.92 -3.54
CA TYR A 337 -5.18 3.68 -4.31
C TYR A 337 -4.35 4.63 -3.46
N GLN A 338 -4.78 4.90 -2.22
CA GLN A 338 -4.04 5.72 -1.26
C GLN A 338 -3.05 4.91 -0.39
N LEU A 339 -3.11 3.58 -0.43
CA LEU A 339 -2.28 2.73 0.41
C LEU A 339 -0.77 3.03 0.34
N PRO A 340 -0.16 3.35 -0.82
CA PRO A 340 1.23 3.75 -0.87
C PRO A 340 1.58 4.96 0.01
N SER A 341 0.58 5.74 0.44
CA SER A 341 0.77 6.87 1.36
C SER A 341 0.95 6.47 2.83
N LEU A 342 0.65 5.23 3.24
CA LEU A 342 0.65 4.81 4.65
C LEU A 342 1.96 5.10 5.38
N PHE A 343 3.09 4.81 4.78
CA PHE A 343 4.39 5.12 5.36
C PHE A 343 4.56 6.63 5.58
N PHE A 344 4.15 7.42 4.61
CA PHE A 344 4.27 8.89 4.63
C PHE A 344 3.29 9.51 5.64
N ILE A 345 2.09 8.92 5.83
CA ILE A 345 1.16 9.26 6.91
C ILE A 345 1.84 9.05 8.26
N CYS A 346 2.41 7.86 8.50
CA CYS A 346 3.12 7.54 9.73
C CYS A 346 4.31 8.50 9.96
N TRP A 347 5.13 8.69 8.95
CA TRP A 347 6.30 9.57 9.04
C TRP A 347 5.90 11.02 9.30
N SER A 348 4.89 11.54 8.59
CA SER A 348 4.41 12.91 8.82
C SER A 348 3.85 13.10 10.22
N LEU A 349 3.09 12.14 10.77
CA LEU A 349 2.63 12.18 12.15
C LEU A 349 3.78 12.20 13.15
N ILE A 350 4.73 11.27 13.01
CA ILE A 350 5.89 11.18 13.90
C ILE A 350 6.71 12.49 13.85
N ASP A 351 6.88 13.07 12.65
CA ASP A 351 7.67 14.28 12.45
C ASP A 351 6.97 15.54 13.01
N ASN A 352 5.66 15.62 12.89
CA ASN A 352 4.87 16.80 13.23
C ASN A 352 4.29 16.80 14.64
N LEU A 353 4.08 15.64 15.28
CA LEU A 353 3.60 15.57 16.64
C LEU A 353 4.76 15.68 17.65
N ASN A 354 4.60 16.56 18.61
CA ASN A 354 5.51 16.72 19.76
C ASN A 354 4.68 16.60 21.03
N PHE A 355 4.79 15.45 21.72
CA PHE A 355 4.30 15.32 23.09
C PHE A 355 5.43 15.65 24.06
N SER A 356 5.40 16.88 24.65
CA SER A 356 6.28 17.25 25.74
C SER A 356 5.64 16.84 27.06
N PHE A 357 6.05 15.67 27.59
CA PHE A 357 5.61 15.23 28.93
C PHE A 357 6.06 16.15 30.07
N SER A 358 7.02 17.05 29.81
CA SER A 358 7.53 17.97 30.80
C SER A 358 6.50 19.02 31.24
N SER A 359 5.63 19.46 30.34
CA SER A 359 4.55 20.42 30.66
C SER A 359 3.45 19.81 31.52
N PHE A 360 3.17 18.52 31.41
CA PHE A 360 2.13 17.86 32.20
C PHE A 360 2.58 17.60 33.64
N LYS A 361 3.84 17.29 33.89
CA LYS A 361 4.39 17.14 35.25
C LYS A 361 4.37 18.45 36.02
N LEU A 362 4.70 19.57 35.38
CA LEU A 362 4.68 20.90 36.00
C LEU A 362 3.25 21.36 36.36
N GLN A 363 2.24 21.10 35.50
CA GLN A 363 0.86 21.45 35.83
C GLN A 363 0.24 20.61 36.92
N VAL A 364 0.63 19.34 37.07
CA VAL A 364 0.12 18.46 38.16
C VAL A 364 0.79 18.81 39.49
N MET A 365 2.06 19.23 39.47
CA MET A 365 2.76 19.68 40.70
C MET A 365 2.31 21.08 41.14
N SER A 366 2.00 22.01 40.22
CA SER A 366 1.52 23.36 40.58
C SER A 366 0.07 23.40 41.10
N ARG A 367 -0.69 22.31 40.96
CA ARG A 367 -2.05 22.17 41.56
C ARG A 367 -2.05 21.54 42.96
N LYS A 368 -0.89 21.11 43.45
CA LYS A 368 -0.75 20.51 44.80
C LYS A 368 -0.04 21.41 45.80
N THR A 369 0.30 22.60 45.42
CA THR A 369 0.74 23.73 46.29
C THR A 369 -0.34 24.81 46.28
#